data_dcc08c065180e3ea0e18cb43cd2d640a
#
_entry.id   dcc08c065180e3ea0e18cb43cd2d640a
#
_cell.length_a   1.000
_cell.length_b   1.000
_cell.length_c   1.000
_cell.angle_alpha   90.00
_cell.angle_beta   90.00
_cell.angle_gamma   90.00
#
_symmetry.space_group_name_H-M   'P 1'
#
loop_
_entity.id
_entity.type
_entity.pdbx_description
1 polymer ?
#
loop_
_entity_poly.entity_id
_entity_poly.type
_entity_poly.pdbx_seq_one_letter_code
_entity_poly.pdbx_strand_id
1 'polypeptide(L)'
;MDLALRNLSLVDLPAIQELSDSMDARNSPNIGENAKALIEDSKCMLYGAFKGDVLVGVGGFRDKGKHLAWIEDIRVHGDYQQRGVGTQLIQYAEELARKQGYQRVGYQTVTENLGACHIGARLGFQRKQEMTVFYASPDDLPNIENNHSGIEMVSTEEALHALERIPNSPKEAISIGWSFAPISAEYFNSEQDIRFYIHKDTIMLEIDERNLSTNKIKIVKAILYGAKAAVDSLLSEFIARNVNRELPLMFLCPKELVPDILPNGFQRATVWTNGPNTVVLFIKNLQ
;
A
#
# COMPACT_ATOMS: atom_id res chain seq x y z
N MET A 1 -5.42 4.69 -29.16
CA MET A 1 -4.95 6.09 -29.04
C MET A 1 -3.45 6.03 -29.03
N ASP A 2 -2.80 6.81 -29.86
CA ASP A 2 -1.34 6.89 -29.89
C ASP A 2 -0.86 7.81 -28.77
N LEU A 3 -0.03 7.26 -27.85
CA LEU A 3 0.51 7.95 -26.69
C LEU A 3 2.03 7.79 -26.66
N ALA A 4 2.73 8.88 -26.43
CA ALA A 4 4.15 8.84 -26.10
C ALA A 4 4.32 8.57 -24.60
N LEU A 5 5.07 7.51 -24.25
CA LEU A 5 5.40 7.20 -22.86
C LEU A 5 6.88 7.49 -22.62
N ARG A 6 7.17 8.24 -21.56
CA ARG A 6 8.54 8.56 -21.16
C ARG A 6 8.66 8.79 -19.65
N ASN A 7 9.87 8.72 -19.15
CA ASN A 7 10.16 9.11 -17.78
C ASN A 7 9.90 10.61 -17.60
N LEU A 8 9.43 10.96 -16.40
CA LEU A 8 9.23 12.33 -15.95
C LEU A 8 10.45 12.82 -15.17
N SER A 9 10.65 14.13 -15.17
CA SER A 9 11.73 14.81 -14.48
C SER A 9 11.22 16.10 -13.85
N LEU A 10 12.08 16.85 -13.16
CA LEU A 10 11.70 18.10 -12.50
C LEU A 10 11.10 19.15 -13.44
N VAL A 11 11.42 19.12 -14.72
CA VAL A 11 10.83 20.05 -15.71
C VAL A 11 9.36 19.74 -16.00
N ASP A 12 8.89 18.54 -15.67
CA ASP A 12 7.50 18.10 -15.87
C ASP A 12 6.58 18.44 -14.68
N LEU A 13 7.11 18.98 -13.57
CA LEU A 13 6.32 19.30 -12.38
C LEU A 13 5.08 20.15 -12.68
N PRO A 14 5.11 21.19 -13.53
CA PRO A 14 3.92 21.96 -13.87
C PRO A 14 2.83 21.09 -14.53
N ALA A 15 3.20 20.22 -15.46
CA ALA A 15 2.26 19.32 -16.13
C ALA A 15 1.68 18.26 -15.19
N ILE A 16 2.48 17.76 -14.22
CA ILE A 16 2.00 16.83 -13.18
C ILE A 16 1.01 17.54 -12.27
N GLN A 17 1.26 18.79 -11.89
CA GLN A 17 0.34 19.58 -11.08
C GLN A 17 -0.97 19.84 -11.82
N GLU A 18 -0.92 20.23 -13.09
CA GLU A 18 -2.10 20.42 -13.93
C GLU A 18 -2.93 19.13 -14.05
N LEU A 19 -2.28 17.97 -14.27
CA LEU A 19 -2.95 16.68 -14.25
C LEU A 19 -3.60 16.41 -12.91
N SER A 20 -2.90 16.66 -11.80
CA SER A 20 -3.41 16.47 -10.43
C SER A 20 -4.64 17.33 -10.18
N ASP A 21 -4.62 18.60 -10.57
CA ASP A 21 -5.71 19.56 -10.37
C ASP A 21 -6.95 19.21 -11.22
N SER A 22 -6.75 18.53 -12.35
CA SER A 22 -7.84 18.05 -13.22
C SER A 22 -8.60 16.84 -12.66
N MET A 23 -8.09 16.21 -11.60
CA MET A 23 -8.67 15.01 -11.02
C MET A 23 -9.60 15.34 -9.86
N ASP A 24 -10.67 14.53 -9.70
CA ASP A 24 -11.51 14.57 -8.50
C ASP A 24 -10.65 14.31 -7.26
N ALA A 25 -10.81 15.13 -6.22
CA ALA A 25 -10.11 15.02 -4.93
C ALA A 25 -10.18 13.61 -4.31
N ARG A 26 -11.20 12.81 -4.65
CA ARG A 26 -11.32 11.40 -4.27
C ARG A 26 -10.34 10.46 -4.99
N ASN A 27 -9.79 10.89 -6.13
CA ASN A 27 -8.96 10.03 -7.00
C ASN A 27 -7.45 10.22 -6.84
N SER A 28 -7.01 10.98 -5.91
CA SER A 28 -5.66 11.19 -5.41
C SER A 28 -5.22 12.67 -5.42
N PRO A 29 -5.42 13.31 -4.31
CA PRO A 29 -5.02 14.72 -4.17
C PRO A 29 -3.49 14.92 -4.12
N ASN A 30 -2.68 13.87 -4.04
CA ASN A 30 -1.31 14.02 -3.57
C ASN A 30 -0.22 13.79 -4.62
N ILE A 31 -0.56 13.47 -5.88
CA ILE A 31 0.49 13.23 -6.88
C ILE A 31 1.26 14.53 -7.20
N GLY A 32 0.57 15.66 -7.32
CA GLY A 32 1.21 16.97 -7.52
C GLY A 32 2.14 17.35 -6.37
N GLU A 33 1.65 17.23 -5.14
CA GLU A 33 2.41 17.54 -3.92
C GLU A 33 3.64 16.65 -3.73
N ASN A 34 3.54 15.36 -4.09
CA ASN A 34 4.60 14.39 -3.88
C ASN A 34 5.53 14.22 -5.09
N ALA A 35 5.19 14.75 -6.26
CA ALA A 35 5.90 14.50 -7.51
C ALA A 35 7.40 14.81 -7.41
N LYS A 36 7.76 15.95 -6.80
CA LYS A 36 9.17 16.31 -6.61
C LYS A 36 9.92 15.27 -5.77
N ALA A 37 9.37 14.89 -4.62
CA ALA A 37 10.00 13.90 -3.74
C ALA A 37 10.11 12.52 -4.42
N LEU A 38 9.09 12.12 -5.20
CA LEU A 38 9.12 10.87 -5.97
C LEU A 38 10.14 10.89 -7.10
N ILE A 39 10.34 12.02 -7.78
CA ILE A 39 11.36 12.18 -8.83
C ILE A 39 12.77 12.16 -8.25
N GLU A 40 12.96 12.73 -7.07
CA GLU A 40 14.26 12.81 -6.38
C GLU A 40 14.60 11.51 -5.63
N ASP A 41 13.64 10.61 -5.42
CA ASP A 41 13.86 9.31 -4.78
C ASP A 41 14.54 8.33 -5.75
N SER A 42 15.77 7.94 -5.45
CA SER A 42 16.56 7.01 -6.29
C SER A 42 15.94 5.63 -6.47
N LYS A 43 15.00 5.21 -5.60
CA LYS A 43 14.26 3.94 -5.70
C LYS A 43 12.97 4.08 -6.50
N CYS A 44 12.61 5.30 -6.92
CA CYS A 44 11.38 5.59 -7.64
C CYS A 44 11.65 6.20 -9.01
N MET A 45 10.83 5.85 -9.97
CA MET A 45 10.82 6.46 -11.30
C MET A 45 9.40 6.83 -11.66
N LEU A 46 9.11 8.11 -11.79
CA LEU A 46 7.86 8.57 -12.38
C LEU A 46 7.93 8.54 -13.90
N TYR A 47 6.85 8.13 -14.53
CA TYR A 47 6.69 8.13 -15.99
C TYR A 47 5.32 8.66 -16.38
N GLY A 48 5.22 9.21 -17.58
CA GLY A 48 3.99 9.84 -18.07
C GLY A 48 3.57 9.34 -19.44
N ALA A 49 2.27 9.41 -19.70
CA ALA A 49 1.65 9.21 -21.00
C ALA A 49 1.23 10.56 -21.56
N PHE A 50 1.70 10.86 -22.76
CA PHE A 50 1.46 12.14 -23.43
C PHE A 50 0.63 11.95 -24.70
N LYS A 51 -0.33 12.84 -24.91
CA LYS A 51 -1.03 13.00 -26.20
C LYS A 51 -0.58 14.33 -26.81
N GLY A 52 0.33 14.29 -27.80
CA GLY A 52 1.08 15.45 -28.18
C GLY A 52 1.91 15.96 -26.98
N ASP A 53 1.77 17.23 -26.64
CA ASP A 53 2.48 17.84 -25.51
C ASP A 53 1.71 17.77 -24.18
N VAL A 54 0.49 17.23 -24.16
CA VAL A 54 -0.36 17.18 -22.98
C VAL A 54 -0.10 15.89 -22.21
N LEU A 55 0.23 16.01 -20.92
CA LEU A 55 0.33 14.89 -19.98
C LEU A 55 -1.10 14.41 -19.63
N VAL A 56 -1.47 13.20 -20.08
CA VAL A 56 -2.80 12.62 -19.89
C VAL A 56 -2.84 11.50 -18.87
N GLY A 57 -1.70 11.08 -18.38
CA GLY A 57 -1.62 10.10 -17.32
C GLY A 57 -0.20 9.97 -16.77
N VAL A 58 -0.10 9.54 -15.52
CA VAL A 58 1.16 9.32 -14.79
C VAL A 58 1.15 7.98 -14.10
N GLY A 59 2.32 7.41 -13.88
CA GLY A 59 2.53 6.23 -13.06
C GLY A 59 3.90 6.27 -12.40
N GLY A 60 4.03 5.58 -11.28
CA GLY A 60 5.28 5.36 -10.57
C GLY A 60 5.75 3.91 -10.71
N PHE A 61 7.05 3.75 -10.77
CA PHE A 61 7.73 2.47 -10.72
C PHE A 61 8.76 2.52 -9.60
N ARG A 62 8.67 1.60 -8.65
CA ARG A 62 9.54 1.58 -7.47
C ARG A 62 10.24 0.25 -7.29
N ASP A 63 11.53 0.28 -7.00
CA ASP A 63 12.27 -0.90 -6.53
C ASP A 63 11.83 -1.27 -5.10
N LYS A 64 11.39 -2.51 -4.92
CA LYS A 64 11.07 -3.09 -3.59
C LYS A 64 12.08 -4.15 -3.15
N GLY A 65 13.17 -4.31 -3.90
CA GLY A 65 14.15 -5.36 -3.65
C GLY A 65 13.69 -6.75 -4.07
N LYS A 66 14.56 -7.76 -3.90
CA LYS A 66 14.27 -9.17 -4.23
C LYS A 66 13.64 -9.40 -5.61
N HIS A 67 14.10 -8.66 -6.61
CA HIS A 67 13.59 -8.76 -7.98
C HIS A 67 12.07 -8.49 -8.12
N LEU A 68 11.50 -7.72 -7.19
CA LEU A 68 10.10 -7.31 -7.20
C LEU A 68 10.00 -5.79 -7.40
N ALA A 69 9.37 -5.38 -8.49
CA ALA A 69 9.04 -3.99 -8.77
C ALA A 69 7.60 -3.68 -8.38
N TRP A 70 7.37 -2.45 -7.96
CA TRP A 70 6.09 -1.92 -7.57
C TRP A 70 5.60 -0.87 -8.54
N ILE A 71 4.35 -1.01 -9.02
CA ILE A 71 3.66 0.02 -9.80
C ILE A 71 2.78 0.79 -8.82
N GLU A 72 3.00 2.09 -8.76
CA GLU A 72 2.26 2.99 -7.87
C GLU A 72 1.75 4.21 -8.63
N ASP A 73 0.84 4.93 -8.00
CA ASP A 73 0.37 6.23 -8.48
C ASP A 73 -0.14 6.29 -9.93
N ILE A 74 -0.74 5.21 -10.43
CA ILE A 74 -1.40 5.25 -11.73
C ILE A 74 -2.57 6.23 -11.68
N ARG A 75 -2.44 7.34 -12.40
CA ARG A 75 -3.47 8.37 -12.51
C ARG A 75 -3.71 8.70 -13.97
N VAL A 76 -4.95 8.93 -14.33
CA VAL A 76 -5.37 9.26 -15.69
C VAL A 76 -6.32 10.43 -15.65
N HIS A 77 -6.06 11.46 -16.45
CA HIS A 77 -6.92 12.62 -16.63
C HIS A 77 -8.36 12.19 -16.94
N GLY A 78 -9.36 12.83 -16.34
CA GLY A 78 -10.76 12.44 -16.44
C GLY A 78 -11.25 12.21 -17.88
N ASP A 79 -10.94 13.13 -18.78
CA ASP A 79 -11.35 13.05 -20.21
C ASP A 79 -10.66 11.91 -20.97
N TYR A 80 -9.62 11.31 -20.43
CA TYR A 80 -8.85 10.23 -21.05
C TYR A 80 -9.04 8.88 -20.37
N GLN A 81 -9.88 8.82 -19.34
CA GLN A 81 -10.26 7.55 -18.71
C GLN A 81 -11.03 6.65 -19.69
N GLN A 82 -11.00 5.35 -19.43
CA GLN A 82 -11.65 4.32 -20.26
C GLN A 82 -11.19 4.27 -21.74
N ARG A 83 -10.09 4.96 -22.08
CA ARG A 83 -9.49 4.98 -23.43
C ARG A 83 -8.18 4.17 -23.51
N GLY A 84 -7.90 3.34 -22.52
CA GLY A 84 -6.73 2.47 -22.48
C GLY A 84 -5.44 3.09 -21.93
N VAL A 85 -5.47 4.36 -21.46
CA VAL A 85 -4.27 5.04 -20.91
C VAL A 85 -3.70 4.28 -19.72
N GLY A 86 -4.52 3.92 -18.74
CA GLY A 86 -4.06 3.17 -17.55
C GLY A 86 -3.46 1.81 -17.92
N THR A 87 -4.00 1.14 -18.95
CA THR A 87 -3.40 -0.11 -19.46
C THR A 87 -2.01 0.11 -20.04
N GLN A 88 -1.81 1.16 -20.85
CA GLN A 88 -0.51 1.47 -21.44
C GLN A 88 0.50 1.87 -20.37
N LEU A 89 0.09 2.61 -19.32
CA LEU A 89 0.95 2.94 -18.19
C LEU A 89 1.44 1.69 -17.45
N ILE A 90 0.55 0.71 -17.16
CA ILE A 90 0.95 -0.55 -16.52
C ILE A 90 1.85 -1.39 -17.43
N GLN A 91 1.55 -1.47 -18.73
CA GLN A 91 2.41 -2.18 -19.69
C GLN A 91 3.81 -1.54 -19.80
N TYR A 92 3.89 -0.23 -19.77
CA TYR A 92 5.17 0.48 -19.76
C TYR A 92 5.99 0.14 -18.51
N ALA A 93 5.36 0.11 -17.33
CA ALA A 93 6.02 -0.33 -16.10
C ALA A 93 6.50 -1.79 -16.17
N GLU A 94 5.72 -2.70 -16.78
CA GLU A 94 6.16 -4.08 -17.02
C GLU A 94 7.40 -4.14 -17.93
N GLU A 95 7.45 -3.31 -18.96
CA GLU A 95 8.62 -3.24 -19.86
C GLU A 95 9.83 -2.69 -19.13
N LEU A 96 9.65 -1.64 -18.30
CA LEU A 96 10.72 -1.11 -17.45
C LEU A 96 11.25 -2.19 -16.50
N ALA A 97 10.35 -2.92 -15.84
CA ALA A 97 10.71 -4.01 -14.95
C ALA A 97 11.54 -5.09 -15.67
N ARG A 98 11.12 -5.54 -16.86
CA ARG A 98 11.88 -6.52 -17.66
C ARG A 98 13.25 -5.99 -18.06
N LYS A 99 13.33 -4.73 -18.54
CA LYS A 99 14.60 -4.11 -18.94
C LYS A 99 15.59 -3.98 -17.79
N GLN A 100 15.10 -3.83 -16.55
CA GLN A 100 15.92 -3.72 -15.34
C GLN A 100 16.17 -5.08 -14.67
N GLY A 101 15.69 -6.18 -15.23
CA GLY A 101 15.95 -7.54 -14.73
C GLY A 101 15.09 -7.97 -13.56
N TYR A 102 13.97 -7.27 -13.29
CA TYR A 102 13.02 -7.73 -12.28
C TYR A 102 12.32 -9.00 -12.76
N GLN A 103 12.11 -9.91 -11.81
CA GLN A 103 11.42 -11.18 -12.07
C GLN A 103 9.91 -11.07 -11.87
N ARG A 104 9.49 -10.09 -11.07
CA ARG A 104 8.09 -9.88 -10.70
C ARG A 104 7.75 -8.40 -10.68
N VAL A 105 6.50 -8.12 -10.96
CA VAL A 105 5.93 -6.77 -10.84
C VAL A 105 4.58 -6.88 -10.15
N GLY A 106 4.26 -5.91 -9.31
CA GLY A 106 2.99 -5.88 -8.61
C GLY A 106 2.43 -4.49 -8.43
N TYR A 107 1.15 -4.43 -8.10
CA TYR A 107 0.46 -3.23 -7.68
C TYR A 107 -0.67 -3.57 -6.72
N GLN A 108 -1.16 -2.56 -6.01
CA GLN A 108 -2.28 -2.70 -5.11
C GLN A 108 -3.38 -1.69 -5.46
N THR A 109 -4.61 -2.11 -5.26
CA THR A 109 -5.78 -1.25 -5.45
C THR A 109 -6.88 -1.67 -4.49
N VAL A 110 -8.00 -0.94 -4.46
CA VAL A 110 -9.21 -1.38 -3.74
C VAL A 110 -10.07 -2.25 -4.64
N THR A 111 -10.80 -3.19 -4.05
CA THR A 111 -11.68 -4.10 -4.80
C THR A 111 -12.77 -3.36 -5.58
N GLU A 112 -13.17 -2.20 -5.10
CA GLU A 112 -14.17 -1.32 -5.72
C GLU A 112 -13.64 -0.58 -6.96
N ASN A 113 -12.33 -0.49 -7.12
CA ASN A 113 -11.71 0.04 -8.34
C ASN A 113 -11.75 -1.03 -9.45
N LEU A 114 -12.95 -1.25 -9.98
CA LEU A 114 -13.20 -2.26 -11.01
C LEU A 114 -12.31 -2.06 -12.25
N GLY A 115 -11.99 -0.81 -12.59
CA GLY A 115 -11.10 -0.48 -13.70
C GLY A 115 -9.70 -1.06 -13.51
N ALA A 116 -9.05 -0.80 -12.37
CA ALA A 116 -7.74 -1.33 -12.05
C ALA A 116 -7.76 -2.86 -11.91
N CYS A 117 -8.78 -3.43 -11.25
CA CYS A 117 -8.96 -4.88 -11.13
C CYS A 117 -9.09 -5.56 -12.50
N HIS A 118 -9.88 -4.97 -13.41
CA HIS A 118 -10.05 -5.49 -14.77
C HIS A 118 -8.76 -5.42 -15.60
N ILE A 119 -8.02 -4.31 -15.50
CA ILE A 119 -6.72 -4.18 -16.18
C ILE A 119 -5.76 -5.27 -15.71
N GLY A 120 -5.66 -5.49 -14.39
CA GLY A 120 -4.81 -6.54 -13.83
C GLY A 120 -5.14 -7.92 -14.35
N ALA A 121 -6.41 -8.31 -14.31
CA ALA A 121 -6.87 -9.59 -14.81
C ALA A 121 -6.53 -9.76 -16.32
N ARG A 122 -6.78 -8.73 -17.14
CA ARG A 122 -6.49 -8.74 -18.58
C ARG A 122 -5.00 -8.82 -18.91
N LEU A 123 -4.16 -8.20 -18.10
CA LEU A 123 -2.70 -8.22 -18.25
C LEU A 123 -2.04 -9.45 -17.61
N GLY A 124 -2.80 -10.35 -16.99
CA GLY A 124 -2.30 -11.59 -16.41
C GLY A 124 -1.71 -11.44 -15.00
N PHE A 125 -2.05 -10.38 -14.29
CA PHE A 125 -1.74 -10.28 -12.87
C PHE A 125 -2.63 -11.22 -12.06
N GLN A 126 -2.05 -11.86 -11.06
CA GLN A 126 -2.76 -12.75 -10.13
C GLN A 126 -3.10 -11.99 -8.85
N ARG A 127 -4.32 -12.14 -8.37
CA ARG A 127 -4.71 -11.68 -7.03
C ARG A 127 -4.00 -12.56 -5.99
N LYS A 128 -3.18 -11.97 -5.15
CA LYS A 128 -2.38 -12.69 -4.14
C LYS A 128 -2.89 -12.51 -2.74
N GLN A 129 -3.50 -11.38 -2.43
CA GLN A 129 -3.94 -11.06 -1.08
C GLN A 129 -5.07 -10.04 -1.11
N GLU A 130 -6.03 -10.21 -0.19
CA GLU A 130 -7.08 -9.24 0.09
C GLU A 130 -7.08 -8.91 1.58
N MET A 131 -7.03 -7.62 1.90
CA MET A 131 -7.01 -7.14 3.28
C MET A 131 -8.13 -6.14 3.49
N THR A 132 -8.93 -6.35 4.53
CA THR A 132 -9.91 -5.34 4.97
C THR A 132 -9.19 -4.26 5.76
N VAL A 133 -9.49 -3.01 5.47
CA VAL A 133 -8.84 -1.83 6.07
C VAL A 133 -9.79 -1.16 7.05
N PHE A 134 -9.29 -0.87 8.23
CA PHE A 134 -9.99 -0.14 9.29
C PHE A 134 -9.17 1.08 9.69
N TYR A 135 -9.85 2.15 10.05
CA TYR A 135 -9.26 3.44 10.37
C TYR A 135 -9.91 4.03 11.62
N ALA A 136 -9.12 4.69 12.44
CA ALA A 136 -9.60 5.51 13.54
C ALA A 136 -8.88 6.86 13.56
N SER A 137 -9.65 7.93 13.76
CA SER A 137 -9.11 9.26 14.05
C SER A 137 -8.56 9.30 15.48
N PRO A 138 -7.55 10.12 15.79
CA PRO A 138 -7.06 10.25 17.15
C PRO A 138 -8.15 10.58 18.17
N ASP A 139 -9.08 11.47 17.80
CA ASP A 139 -10.17 11.94 18.65
C ASP A 139 -11.22 10.86 18.95
N ASP A 140 -11.28 9.82 18.14
CA ASP A 140 -12.26 8.73 18.28
C ASP A 140 -11.71 7.55 19.11
N LEU A 141 -10.40 7.56 19.42
CA LEU A 141 -9.75 6.44 20.11
C LEU A 141 -10.12 6.39 21.59
N PRO A 142 -10.48 5.20 22.10
CA PRO A 142 -10.74 5.03 23.53
C PRO A 142 -9.45 5.11 24.34
N ASN A 143 -9.54 5.60 25.56
CA ASN A 143 -8.46 5.44 26.50
C ASN A 143 -8.48 3.99 27.05
N ILE A 144 -7.54 3.18 26.60
CA ILE A 144 -7.42 1.77 26.97
C ILE A 144 -6.25 1.61 27.93
N GLU A 145 -6.50 1.02 29.09
CA GLU A 145 -5.43 0.61 29.99
C GLU A 145 -4.67 -0.58 29.38
N ASN A 146 -3.36 -0.50 29.40
CA ASN A 146 -2.48 -1.54 28.87
C ASN A 146 -2.39 -2.71 29.86
N ASN A 147 -3.17 -3.77 29.65
CA ASN A 147 -3.28 -4.91 30.55
C ASN A 147 -3.06 -6.27 29.85
N HIS A 148 -2.43 -6.29 28.67
CA HIS A 148 -2.29 -7.53 27.90
C HIS A 148 -0.96 -8.25 28.19
N SER A 149 -1.02 -9.30 29.01
CA SER A 149 0.11 -10.23 29.22
C SER A 149 0.26 -11.20 28.04
N GLY A 150 1.50 -11.53 27.68
CA GLY A 150 1.81 -12.56 26.68
C GLY A 150 1.88 -12.05 25.24
N ILE A 151 1.97 -10.72 25.03
CA ILE A 151 2.33 -10.14 23.74
C ILE A 151 3.82 -9.81 23.77
N GLU A 152 4.57 -10.36 22.83
CA GLU A 152 6.02 -10.25 22.76
C GLU A 152 6.44 -9.48 21.52
N MET A 153 7.31 -8.49 21.71
CA MET A 153 8.04 -7.89 20.59
C MET A 153 9.17 -8.83 20.19
N VAL A 154 9.25 -9.14 18.91
CA VAL A 154 10.20 -10.14 18.37
C VAL A 154 11.09 -9.56 17.29
N SER A 155 12.21 -10.24 17.01
CA SER A 155 13.09 -9.90 15.90
C SER A 155 12.42 -10.15 14.53
N THR A 156 12.99 -9.58 13.48
CA THR A 156 12.54 -9.83 12.10
C THR A 156 12.61 -11.32 11.75
N GLU A 157 13.68 -12.01 12.15
CA GLU A 157 13.89 -13.41 11.86
C GLU A 157 12.83 -14.29 12.54
N GLU A 158 12.53 -14.04 13.81
CA GLU A 158 11.48 -14.73 14.55
C GLU A 158 10.11 -14.48 13.95
N ALA A 159 9.83 -13.22 13.54
CA ALA A 159 8.59 -12.85 12.88
C ALA A 159 8.40 -13.55 11.55
N LEU A 160 9.43 -13.60 10.71
CA LEU A 160 9.38 -14.31 9.43
C LEU A 160 9.18 -15.81 9.61
N HIS A 161 9.87 -16.41 10.58
CA HIS A 161 9.67 -17.83 10.92
C HIS A 161 8.28 -18.12 11.45
N ALA A 162 7.69 -17.22 12.26
CA ALA A 162 6.30 -17.33 12.69
C ALA A 162 5.33 -17.23 11.52
N LEU A 163 5.56 -16.28 10.60
CA LEU A 163 4.72 -16.07 9.41
C LEU A 163 4.70 -17.32 8.50
N GLU A 164 5.83 -18.02 8.37
CA GLU A 164 5.90 -19.26 7.58
C GLU A 164 4.96 -20.36 8.11
N ARG A 165 4.74 -20.41 9.42
CA ARG A 165 3.90 -21.41 10.11
C ARG A 165 2.42 -21.08 10.11
N ILE A 166 2.06 -19.80 9.87
CA ILE A 166 0.67 -19.36 9.83
C ILE A 166 -0.01 -19.89 8.56
N PRO A 167 -1.09 -20.65 8.67
CA PRO A 167 -1.86 -21.09 7.52
C PRO A 167 -2.37 -19.88 6.72
N ASN A 168 -2.33 -19.98 5.40
CA ASN A 168 -2.77 -18.91 4.47
C ASN A 168 -2.00 -17.57 4.59
N SER A 169 -0.86 -17.56 5.28
CA SER A 169 0.01 -16.39 5.27
C SER A 169 0.55 -16.11 3.86
N PRO A 170 0.78 -14.85 3.51
CA PRO A 170 1.41 -14.50 2.24
C PRO A 170 2.82 -15.11 2.16
N LYS A 171 3.24 -15.53 0.96
CA LYS A 171 4.56 -16.16 0.75
C LYS A 171 5.55 -15.25 0.01
N GLU A 172 5.06 -14.27 -0.72
CA GLU A 172 5.89 -13.42 -1.59
C GLU A 172 5.99 -11.99 -1.10
N ALA A 173 4.87 -11.42 -0.67
CA ALA A 173 4.77 -10.04 -0.23
C ALA A 173 3.61 -9.85 0.74
N ILE A 174 3.74 -8.89 1.64
CA ILE A 174 2.74 -8.49 2.63
C ILE A 174 2.15 -7.14 2.23
N SER A 175 0.82 -7.03 2.20
CA SER A 175 0.16 -5.71 2.10
C SER A 175 0.46 -4.88 3.35
N ILE A 176 0.94 -3.67 3.16
CA ILE A 176 1.27 -2.72 4.25
C ILE A 176 0.44 -1.43 4.15
N GLY A 177 -0.81 -1.56 3.83
CA GLY A 177 -1.72 -0.45 3.60
C GLY A 177 -1.90 -0.17 2.11
N TRP A 178 -1.45 0.99 1.63
CA TRP A 178 -1.54 1.37 0.22
C TRP A 178 -0.34 0.91 -0.62
N SER A 179 0.53 0.11 -0.03
CA SER A 179 1.72 -0.48 -0.66
C SER A 179 1.89 -1.92 -0.16
N PHE A 180 2.98 -2.57 -0.55
CA PHE A 180 3.38 -3.84 0.01
C PHE A 180 4.88 -3.91 0.31
N ALA A 181 5.26 -4.86 1.14
CA ALA A 181 6.62 -5.23 1.45
C ALA A 181 6.92 -6.64 0.94
N PRO A 182 8.07 -6.88 0.29
CA PRO A 182 8.54 -8.25 0.03
C PRO A 182 8.84 -8.95 1.35
N ILE A 183 8.50 -10.23 1.46
CA ILE A 183 8.78 -11.02 2.67
C ILE A 183 10.27 -11.36 2.68
N SER A 184 11.06 -10.52 3.37
CA SER A 184 12.50 -10.70 3.49
C SER A 184 13.09 -9.99 4.69
N ALA A 185 14.04 -10.65 5.36
CA ALA A 185 14.80 -10.04 6.45
C ALA A 185 15.58 -8.80 5.97
N GLU A 186 16.18 -8.85 4.78
CA GLU A 186 16.87 -7.71 4.19
C GLU A 186 15.98 -6.48 4.07
N TYR A 187 14.76 -6.63 3.53
CA TYR A 187 13.81 -5.52 3.43
C TYR A 187 13.42 -5.00 4.80
N PHE A 188 12.95 -5.87 5.70
CA PHE A 188 12.45 -5.43 7.00
C PHE A 188 13.55 -4.87 7.90
N ASN A 189 14.78 -5.37 7.83
CA ASN A 189 15.91 -4.82 8.59
C ASN A 189 16.41 -3.48 8.02
N SER A 190 16.10 -3.16 6.76
CA SER A 190 16.38 -1.84 6.18
C SER A 190 15.34 -0.78 6.53
N GLU A 191 14.16 -1.18 7.02
CA GLU A 191 13.04 -0.30 7.35
C GLU A 191 12.98 -0.06 8.87
N GLN A 192 13.43 1.11 9.32
CA GLN A 192 13.53 1.45 10.75
C GLN A 192 12.18 1.59 11.47
N ASP A 193 11.11 1.79 10.71
CA ASP A 193 9.79 2.11 11.23
C ASP A 193 8.87 0.88 11.33
N ILE A 194 9.41 -0.35 11.22
CA ILE A 194 8.65 -1.61 11.30
C ILE A 194 9.02 -2.35 12.58
N ARG A 195 8.00 -2.78 13.32
CA ARG A 195 8.10 -3.59 14.54
C ARG A 195 7.19 -4.81 14.43
N PHE A 196 7.61 -5.92 15.00
CA PHE A 196 6.85 -7.16 15.00
C PHE A 196 6.45 -7.58 16.41
N TYR A 197 5.22 -8.05 16.53
CA TYR A 197 4.65 -8.56 17.77
C TYR A 197 3.97 -9.88 17.53
N ILE A 198 4.15 -10.81 18.47
CA ILE A 198 3.51 -12.13 18.43
C ILE A 198 2.66 -12.32 19.68
N HIS A 199 1.48 -12.86 19.49
CA HIS A 199 0.63 -13.37 20.55
C HIS A 199 -0.04 -14.66 20.06
N LYS A 200 0.26 -15.79 20.75
CA LYS A 200 -0.18 -17.12 20.32
C LYS A 200 0.23 -17.37 18.85
N ASP A 201 -0.72 -17.78 18.01
CA ASP A 201 -0.50 -18.06 16.59
C ASP A 201 -0.83 -16.86 15.67
N THR A 202 -0.65 -15.64 16.17
CA THR A 202 -0.93 -14.41 15.42
C THR A 202 0.23 -13.47 15.50
N ILE A 203 0.58 -12.91 14.35
CA ILE A 203 1.62 -11.89 14.20
C ILE A 203 0.97 -10.55 13.84
N MET A 204 1.52 -9.50 14.40
CA MET A 204 1.21 -8.12 14.05
C MET A 204 2.48 -7.39 13.62
N LEU A 205 2.41 -6.77 12.44
CA LEU A 205 3.40 -5.79 12.01
C LEU A 205 2.87 -4.41 12.39
N GLU A 206 3.62 -3.66 13.15
CA GLU A 206 3.34 -2.25 13.43
C GLU A 206 4.27 -1.37 12.61
N ILE A 207 3.72 -0.39 11.89
CA ILE A 207 4.45 0.44 10.93
C ILE A 207 4.13 1.91 11.17
N ASP A 208 5.17 2.71 11.38
CA ASP A 208 5.09 4.17 11.39
C ASP A 208 5.25 4.70 9.95
N GLU A 209 4.13 5.01 9.29
CA GLU A 209 4.19 5.56 7.93
C GLU A 209 4.50 7.06 7.95
N ARG A 210 5.54 7.45 7.22
CA ARG A 210 5.97 8.84 7.13
C ARG A 210 5.41 9.56 5.90
N ASN A 211 5.24 10.86 6.04
CA ASN A 211 4.98 11.74 4.92
C ASN A 211 6.28 11.92 4.12
N LEU A 212 6.22 11.72 2.80
CA LEU A 212 7.39 11.77 1.91
C LEU A 212 8.09 13.15 1.90
N SER A 213 7.30 14.23 1.99
CA SER A 213 7.83 15.59 1.90
C SER A 213 8.40 16.10 3.22
N THR A 214 7.78 15.73 4.35
CA THR A 214 8.14 16.27 5.68
C THR A 214 8.92 15.29 6.55
N ASN A 215 8.97 14.03 6.17
CA ASN A 215 9.52 12.90 6.95
C ASN A 215 8.89 12.72 8.35
N LYS A 216 7.77 13.39 8.64
CA LYS A 216 7.02 13.21 9.88
C LYS A 216 6.11 11.99 9.78
N ILE A 217 5.94 11.28 10.90
CA ILE A 217 4.97 10.19 10.97
C ILE A 217 3.57 10.78 10.76
N LYS A 218 2.81 10.21 9.84
CA LYS A 218 1.45 10.67 9.49
C LYS A 218 0.35 9.71 9.95
N ILE A 219 0.69 8.43 10.12
CA ILE A 219 -0.25 7.37 10.51
C ILE A 219 0.52 6.18 11.06
N VAL A 220 -0.04 5.50 12.06
CA VAL A 220 0.48 4.22 12.56
C VAL A 220 -0.42 3.09 12.07
N LYS A 221 0.19 2.05 11.52
CA LYS A 221 -0.52 0.90 10.95
C LYS A 221 -0.23 -0.37 11.72
N ALA A 222 -1.24 -1.22 11.86
CA ALA A 222 -1.09 -2.61 12.27
C ALA A 222 -1.56 -3.54 11.16
N ILE A 223 -0.77 -4.55 10.82
CA ILE A 223 -1.12 -5.59 9.85
C ILE A 223 -1.10 -6.93 10.57
N LEU A 224 -2.22 -7.67 10.52
CA LEU A 224 -2.41 -8.89 11.30
C LEU A 224 -2.53 -10.12 10.40
N TYR A 225 -1.86 -11.20 10.82
CA TYR A 225 -1.98 -12.54 10.25
C TYR A 225 -2.01 -13.59 11.35
N GLY A 226 -2.82 -14.62 11.24
CA GLY A 226 -2.85 -15.74 12.18
C GLY A 226 -4.23 -16.18 12.60
N ALA A 227 -4.43 -16.41 13.90
CA ALA A 227 -5.67 -16.93 14.47
C ALA A 227 -6.56 -15.79 15.02
N LYS A 228 -7.85 -15.81 14.69
CA LYS A 228 -8.83 -14.78 15.11
C LYS A 228 -8.86 -14.57 16.63
N ALA A 229 -8.66 -15.62 17.41
CA ALA A 229 -8.71 -15.58 18.88
C ALA A 229 -7.65 -14.65 19.54
N ALA A 230 -6.60 -14.24 18.82
CA ALA A 230 -5.57 -13.36 19.32
C ALA A 230 -5.68 -11.91 18.80
N VAL A 231 -6.57 -11.67 17.83
CA VAL A 231 -6.70 -10.38 17.17
C VAL A 231 -7.11 -9.27 18.13
N ASP A 232 -8.10 -9.51 18.97
CA ASP A 232 -8.62 -8.49 19.91
C ASP A 232 -7.55 -8.05 20.92
N SER A 233 -6.74 -9.00 21.42
CA SER A 233 -5.64 -8.69 22.34
C SER A 233 -4.55 -7.85 21.66
N LEU A 234 -4.16 -8.22 20.45
CA LEU A 234 -3.16 -7.48 19.67
C LEU A 234 -3.64 -6.08 19.28
N LEU A 235 -4.91 -5.94 18.88
CA LEU A 235 -5.49 -4.63 18.56
C LEU A 235 -5.60 -3.73 19.78
N SER A 236 -6.02 -4.27 20.94
CA SER A 236 -6.07 -3.50 22.18
C SER A 236 -4.69 -3.01 22.60
N GLU A 237 -3.67 -3.86 22.50
CA GLU A 237 -2.27 -3.49 22.74
C GLU A 237 -1.78 -2.42 21.75
N PHE A 238 -2.11 -2.57 20.47
CA PHE A 238 -1.79 -1.59 19.43
C PHE A 238 -2.38 -0.21 19.75
N ILE A 239 -3.64 -0.15 20.14
CA ILE A 239 -4.33 1.09 20.52
C ILE A 239 -3.66 1.68 21.78
N ALA A 240 -3.50 0.89 22.85
CA ALA A 240 -2.94 1.37 24.11
C ALA A 240 -1.54 2.00 23.95
N ARG A 241 -0.70 1.43 23.08
CA ARG A 241 0.64 1.99 22.80
C ARG A 241 0.62 3.26 21.96
N ASN A 242 -0.40 3.46 21.16
CA ASN A 242 -0.41 4.51 20.16
C ASN A 242 -1.43 5.64 20.41
N VAL A 243 -2.39 5.46 21.34
CA VAL A 243 -3.44 6.47 21.63
C VAL A 243 -2.89 7.84 22.01
N ASN A 244 -1.79 7.89 22.77
CA ASN A 244 -1.18 9.15 23.22
C ASN A 244 -0.28 9.82 22.16
N ARG A 245 -0.14 9.22 20.97
CA ARG A 245 0.68 9.80 19.90
C ARG A 245 -0.06 10.86 19.09
N GLU A 246 -1.37 11.01 19.31
CA GLU A 246 -2.24 11.94 18.57
C GLU A 246 -2.16 11.75 17.05
N LEU A 247 -1.98 10.50 16.62
CA LEU A 247 -1.87 10.12 15.21
C LEU A 247 -3.04 9.21 14.83
N PRO A 248 -3.53 9.30 13.59
CA PRO A 248 -4.49 8.33 13.08
C PRO A 248 -3.93 6.91 13.17
N LEU A 249 -4.80 5.95 13.50
CA LEU A 249 -4.47 4.55 13.50
C LEU A 249 -5.19 3.82 12.36
N MET A 250 -4.49 2.86 11.77
CA MET A 250 -5.06 1.98 10.76
C MET A 250 -4.73 0.54 11.10
N PHE A 251 -5.66 -0.38 10.93
CA PHE A 251 -5.29 -1.77 10.89
C PHE A 251 -5.82 -2.49 9.66
N LEU A 252 -5.10 -3.53 9.25
CA LEU A 252 -5.42 -4.36 8.12
C LEU A 252 -5.38 -5.81 8.54
N CYS A 253 -6.37 -6.57 8.11
CA CYS A 253 -6.38 -8.02 8.30
C CYS A 253 -7.08 -8.73 7.15
N PRO A 254 -6.75 -10.00 6.88
CA PRO A 254 -7.56 -10.87 6.03
C PRO A 254 -9.01 -10.90 6.51
N LYS A 255 -9.94 -11.15 5.59
CA LYS A 255 -11.38 -11.12 5.89
C LYS A 255 -11.78 -12.03 7.06
N GLU A 256 -11.16 -13.20 7.16
CA GLU A 256 -11.39 -14.19 8.22
C GLU A 256 -10.94 -13.72 9.61
N LEU A 257 -10.05 -12.73 9.68
CA LEU A 257 -9.55 -12.15 10.93
C LEU A 257 -10.30 -10.88 11.35
N VAL A 258 -11.27 -10.43 10.57
CA VAL A 258 -12.06 -9.25 10.95
C VAL A 258 -12.72 -9.50 12.30
N PRO A 259 -12.52 -8.62 13.33
CA PRO A 259 -13.15 -8.75 14.63
C PRO A 259 -14.68 -8.79 14.51
N ASP A 260 -15.34 -9.56 15.35
CA ASP A 260 -16.81 -9.58 15.40
C ASP A 260 -17.37 -8.25 15.93
N ILE A 261 -16.61 -7.64 16.85
CA ILE A 261 -16.88 -6.30 17.38
C ILE A 261 -15.63 -5.46 17.11
N LEU A 262 -15.80 -4.41 16.32
CA LEU A 262 -14.69 -3.47 16.08
C LEU A 262 -14.34 -2.75 17.38
N PRO A 263 -13.04 -2.55 17.67
CA PRO A 263 -12.62 -1.69 18.76
C PRO A 263 -13.25 -0.30 18.63
N ASN A 264 -13.67 0.30 19.74
CA ASN A 264 -14.25 1.64 19.75
C ASN A 264 -13.35 2.64 18.99
N GLY A 265 -13.97 3.52 18.22
CA GLY A 265 -13.27 4.50 17.38
C GLY A 265 -12.86 3.98 16.01
N PHE A 266 -12.75 2.67 15.81
CA PHE A 266 -12.45 2.13 14.49
C PHE A 266 -13.70 1.97 13.62
N GLN A 267 -13.58 2.39 12.38
CA GLN A 267 -14.56 2.16 11.35
C GLN A 267 -13.89 1.60 10.09
N ARG A 268 -14.66 0.93 9.26
CA ARG A 268 -14.14 0.51 7.96
C ARG A 268 -13.77 1.74 7.16
N ALA A 269 -12.58 1.75 6.59
CA ALA A 269 -12.11 2.87 5.79
C ALA A 269 -13.03 3.06 4.57
N THR A 270 -13.55 4.28 4.39
CA THR A 270 -14.48 4.64 3.31
C THR A 270 -13.86 5.60 2.31
N VAL A 271 -12.53 5.62 2.19
CA VAL A 271 -11.77 6.66 1.49
C VAL A 271 -12.18 6.84 0.01
N TRP A 272 -12.74 5.81 -0.63
CA TRP A 272 -13.03 5.84 -2.07
C TRP A 272 -14.49 5.55 -2.44
N THR A 273 -15.27 4.97 -1.53
CA THR A 273 -16.67 4.61 -1.76
C THR A 273 -17.44 4.65 -0.43
N ASN A 274 -18.76 4.70 -0.47
CA ASN A 274 -19.62 4.59 0.71
C ASN A 274 -19.67 3.15 1.30
N GLY A 275 -18.63 2.35 1.11
CA GLY A 275 -18.52 0.96 1.52
C GLY A 275 -17.16 0.60 2.12
N PRO A 276 -17.01 -0.63 2.62
CA PRO A 276 -15.75 -1.09 3.21
C PRO A 276 -14.66 -1.20 2.14
N ASN A 277 -13.53 -0.54 2.34
CA ASN A 277 -12.37 -0.71 1.47
C ASN A 277 -11.67 -2.02 1.79
N THR A 278 -11.60 -2.87 0.79
CA THR A 278 -10.73 -4.04 0.78
C THR A 278 -9.62 -3.78 -0.23
N VAL A 279 -8.39 -3.74 0.24
CA VAL A 279 -7.24 -3.62 -0.65
C VAL A 279 -6.88 -5.00 -1.21
N VAL A 280 -6.54 -5.04 -2.48
CA VAL A 280 -6.14 -6.25 -3.18
C VAL A 280 -4.77 -6.09 -3.80
N LEU A 281 -3.89 -7.03 -3.49
CA LEU A 281 -2.54 -7.12 -4.04
C LEU A 281 -2.54 -7.99 -5.30
N PHE A 282 -2.02 -7.44 -6.37
CA PHE A 282 -1.81 -8.10 -7.65
C PHE A 282 -0.31 -8.28 -7.90
N ILE A 283 0.11 -9.49 -8.28
CA ILE A 283 1.50 -9.79 -8.67
C ILE A 283 1.49 -10.56 -9.99
N LYS A 284 2.45 -10.24 -10.83
CA LYS A 284 2.71 -10.93 -12.09
C LYS A 284 4.18 -11.33 -12.17
N ASN A 285 4.44 -12.58 -12.56
CA ASN A 285 5.77 -13.04 -12.92
C ASN A 285 6.11 -12.50 -14.33
N LEU A 286 7.30 -11.95 -14.46
CA LEU A 286 7.85 -11.47 -15.70
C LEU A 286 8.74 -12.59 -16.27
N GLN A 287 8.27 -13.25 -17.31
CA GLN A 287 9.06 -14.25 -18.03
C GLN A 287 9.98 -13.56 -19.03
#